data_e6117716bcb6d95f113bd9276bb07307
#
_entry.id   e6117716bcb6d95f113bd9276bb07307
#
_cell.length_a   1.000
_cell.length_b   1.000
_cell.length_c   1.000
_cell.angle_alpha   90.00
_cell.angle_beta   90.00
_cell.angle_gamma   90.00
#
_symmetry.space_group_name_H-M   'P 1'
#
loop_
_entity.id
_entity.type
_entity.pdbx_description
1 polymer ?
#
loop_
_entity_poly.entity_id
_entity_poly.type
_entity_poly.pdbx_seq_one_letter_code
_entity_poly.pdbx_strand_id
1 'polypeptide(L)'
;MVSATTRQSREPATTGLAEQKGLRKVPGKVSRPGRLLKHADFERVYQQGQRHFGRLLTAFFLGRELNEKSGAKRDSDSTTAGELRAARIGFTVGRGLGGSVQRNRIKRRMREAVRLQREQLSASVDVVFNPKKAVLKADFSEVSREVARAFQVITLNSGRKP
;
A
#
# COMPACT_ATOMS: atom_id res chain seq x y z
N MET A 1 3.41 49.19 -73.33
CA MET A 1 2.40 49.20 -72.24
C MET A 1 2.27 47.75 -71.81
N VAL A 2 3.03 47.33 -70.86
CA VAL A 2 3.05 45.94 -70.39
C VAL A 2 3.00 45.95 -68.85
N SER A 3 1.90 45.55 -68.33
CA SER A 3 1.68 45.46 -66.91
C SER A 3 2.28 44.15 -66.39
N ALA A 4 3.27 44.25 -65.55
CA ALA A 4 3.86 43.13 -64.89
C ALA A 4 3.00 42.70 -63.69
N THR A 5 2.46 41.46 -63.72
CA THR A 5 1.72 40.85 -62.62
C THR A 5 2.73 40.14 -61.76
N THR A 6 2.96 40.70 -60.59
CA THR A 6 3.80 40.08 -59.56
C THR A 6 3.02 38.97 -58.87
N ARG A 7 3.50 37.75 -59.06
CA ARG A 7 2.94 36.55 -58.43
C ARG A 7 3.63 36.37 -57.05
N GLN A 8 2.93 36.71 -56.00
CA GLN A 8 3.35 36.49 -54.63
C GLN A 8 3.22 35.00 -54.28
N SER A 9 4.35 34.34 -54.16
CA SER A 9 4.45 32.99 -53.68
C SER A 9 4.18 32.99 -52.18
N ARG A 10 3.08 32.38 -51.75
CA ARG A 10 2.80 32.08 -50.37
C ARG A 10 3.59 30.84 -50.00
N GLU A 11 4.59 31.00 -49.16
CA GLU A 11 5.21 29.90 -48.43
C GLU A 11 4.26 29.39 -47.35
N PRO A 12 4.06 28.07 -47.22
CA PRO A 12 3.37 27.52 -46.06
C PRO A 12 4.38 27.43 -44.89
N ALA A 13 4.17 28.25 -43.89
CA ALA A 13 4.85 28.10 -42.60
C ALA A 13 4.44 26.77 -41.94
N THR A 14 5.23 25.73 -42.15
CA THR A 14 5.19 24.52 -41.37
C THR A 14 5.78 24.82 -39.98
N THR A 15 4.96 25.30 -39.09
CA THR A 15 5.24 25.34 -37.67
C THR A 15 5.24 23.89 -37.17
N GLY A 16 6.41 23.28 -37.21
CA GLY A 16 6.65 22.02 -36.53
C GLY A 16 6.50 22.21 -35.02
N LEU A 17 5.30 22.01 -34.49
CA LEU A 17 5.13 21.69 -33.10
C LEU A 17 5.71 20.30 -32.88
N ALA A 18 7.00 20.26 -32.61
CA ALA A 18 7.61 19.13 -31.98
C ALA A 18 6.91 18.96 -30.61
N GLU A 19 5.89 18.11 -30.61
CA GLU A 19 5.24 17.60 -29.40
C GLU A 19 6.30 16.81 -28.63
N GLN A 20 7.06 17.54 -27.81
CA GLN A 20 7.87 16.94 -26.78
C GLN A 20 6.89 16.24 -25.83
N LYS A 21 6.59 14.98 -26.12
CA LYS A 21 6.14 14.02 -25.13
C LYS A 21 7.27 13.91 -24.11
N GLY A 22 7.39 14.95 -23.29
CA GLY A 22 8.13 14.90 -22.05
C GLY A 22 7.50 13.79 -21.22
N LEU A 23 8.12 12.61 -21.33
CA LEU A 23 7.87 11.51 -20.42
C LEU A 23 8.05 12.11 -19.03
N ARG A 24 6.93 12.50 -18.41
CA ARG A 24 6.94 12.90 -17.00
C ARG A 24 7.44 11.67 -16.26
N LYS A 25 8.74 11.68 -15.95
CA LYS A 25 9.36 10.74 -15.04
C LYS A 25 8.53 10.82 -13.78
N VAL A 26 7.61 9.87 -13.65
CA VAL A 26 6.80 9.72 -12.43
C VAL A 26 7.84 9.62 -11.33
N PRO A 27 7.90 10.57 -10.38
CA PRO A 27 8.89 10.52 -9.32
C PRO A 27 8.77 9.14 -8.71
N GLY A 28 9.92 8.47 -8.58
CA GLY A 28 10.03 7.07 -8.19
C GLY A 28 9.03 6.77 -7.09
N LYS A 29 8.40 5.61 -7.13
CA LYS A 29 7.38 5.17 -6.17
C LYS A 29 7.79 5.62 -4.79
N VAL A 30 7.20 6.73 -4.33
CA VAL A 30 7.33 7.15 -2.94
C VAL A 30 6.80 5.97 -2.15
N SER A 31 7.68 5.25 -1.49
CA SER A 31 7.31 4.14 -0.62
C SER A 31 6.39 4.74 0.43
N ARG A 32 5.09 4.45 0.32
CA ARG A 32 4.13 4.99 1.28
C ARG A 32 4.47 4.38 2.63
N PRO A 33 4.91 5.18 3.60
CA PRO A 33 5.31 4.68 4.90
C PRO A 33 4.19 3.82 5.49
N GLY A 34 4.56 2.69 6.09
CA GLY A 34 3.62 1.80 6.75
C GLY A 34 2.92 0.77 5.84
N ARG A 35 3.45 0.46 4.65
CA ARG A 35 2.98 -0.68 3.84
C ARG A 35 3.99 -1.82 3.84
N LEU A 36 3.49 -3.02 4.09
CA LEU A 36 4.24 -4.25 3.86
C LEU A 36 4.18 -4.59 2.37
N LEU A 37 5.32 -4.65 1.70
CA LEU A 37 5.40 -4.80 0.23
C LEU A 37 6.21 -6.01 -0.21
N LYS A 38 7.29 -6.36 0.51
CA LYS A 38 8.20 -7.44 0.12
C LYS A 38 7.60 -8.80 0.48
N HIS A 39 7.69 -9.77 -0.43
CA HIS A 39 7.19 -11.14 -0.21
C HIS A 39 7.84 -11.79 1.02
N ALA A 40 9.15 -11.62 1.18
CA ALA A 40 9.88 -12.13 2.34
C ALA A 40 9.35 -11.60 3.69
N ASP A 41 8.87 -10.36 3.73
CA ASP A 41 8.25 -9.81 4.95
C ASP A 41 6.91 -10.50 5.25
N PHE A 42 6.10 -10.82 4.23
CA PHE A 42 4.86 -11.58 4.40
C PHE A 42 5.15 -12.99 4.93
N GLU A 43 6.12 -13.69 4.32
CA GLU A 43 6.50 -15.03 4.76
C GLU A 43 6.98 -15.02 6.22
N ARG A 44 7.84 -14.07 6.59
CA ARG A 44 8.30 -13.93 7.96
C ARG A 44 7.15 -13.76 8.95
N VAL A 45 6.17 -12.91 8.64
CA VAL A 45 4.99 -12.70 9.48
C VAL A 45 4.14 -13.98 9.56
N TYR A 46 4.01 -14.74 8.49
CA TYR A 46 3.27 -16.01 8.52
C TYR A 46 3.96 -17.10 9.30
N GLN A 47 5.29 -17.20 9.25
CA GLN A 47 6.06 -18.27 9.89
C GLN A 47 6.30 -17.99 11.37
N GLN A 48 6.61 -16.75 11.74
CA GLN A 48 7.06 -16.37 13.08
C GLN A 48 6.04 -15.53 13.85
N GLY A 49 5.01 -15.03 13.15
CA GLY A 49 4.01 -14.14 13.75
C GLY A 49 2.94 -14.88 14.53
N GLN A 50 2.34 -14.14 15.45
CA GLN A 50 1.14 -14.59 16.17
C GLN A 50 -0.08 -14.41 15.26
N ARG A 51 -1.16 -15.13 15.58
CA ARG A 51 -2.43 -15.10 14.84
C ARG A 51 -3.58 -14.65 15.72
N HIS A 52 -4.40 -13.76 15.18
CA HIS A 52 -5.71 -13.41 15.74
C HIS A 52 -6.82 -13.78 14.74
N PHE A 53 -7.75 -14.62 15.19
CA PHE A 53 -8.88 -15.06 14.37
C PHE A 53 -10.10 -14.21 14.69
N GLY A 54 -10.54 -13.42 13.73
CA GLY A 54 -11.79 -12.70 13.79
C GLY A 54 -12.88 -13.29 12.89
N ARG A 55 -14.10 -12.80 13.00
CA ARG A 55 -15.25 -13.22 12.20
C ARG A 55 -15.07 -12.86 10.72
N LEU A 56 -14.65 -11.65 10.43
CA LEU A 56 -14.51 -11.10 9.08
C LEU A 56 -13.10 -11.20 8.51
N LEU A 57 -12.09 -11.31 9.36
CA LEU A 57 -10.69 -11.35 8.96
C LEU A 57 -9.86 -12.20 9.91
N THR A 58 -8.68 -12.59 9.43
CA THR A 58 -7.60 -13.12 10.28
C THR A 58 -6.43 -12.15 10.20
N ALA A 59 -5.87 -11.77 11.34
CA ALA A 59 -4.68 -10.94 11.42
C ALA A 59 -3.48 -11.79 11.83
N PHE A 60 -2.38 -11.68 11.09
CA PHE A 60 -1.08 -12.21 11.47
C PHE A 60 -0.20 -11.02 11.83
N PHE A 61 0.53 -11.10 12.91
CA PHE A 61 1.36 -9.98 13.34
C PHE A 61 2.65 -10.44 14.00
N LEU A 62 3.70 -9.68 13.76
CA LEU A 62 5.03 -9.92 14.30
C LEU A 62 5.61 -8.60 14.80
N GLY A 63 5.99 -8.57 16.08
CA GLY A 63 6.74 -7.44 16.66
C GLY A 63 8.07 -7.28 15.93
N ARG A 64 8.41 -6.06 15.55
CA ARG A 64 9.73 -5.73 15.03
C ARG A 64 10.61 -5.33 16.21
N GLU A 65 11.56 -6.20 16.55
CA GLU A 65 12.66 -5.75 17.39
C GLU A 65 13.46 -4.69 16.61
N LEU A 66 13.68 -3.54 17.22
CA LEU A 66 14.57 -2.50 16.68
C LEU A 66 16.02 -2.98 16.81
N ASN A 67 16.32 -4.15 16.25
CA ASN A 67 17.68 -4.65 16.20
C ASN A 67 18.44 -3.87 15.14
N GLU A 68 19.27 -2.96 15.58
CA GLU A 68 20.25 -2.23 14.75
C GLU A 68 21.23 -3.16 14.01
N LYS A 69 21.16 -4.48 14.27
CA LYS A 69 22.13 -5.48 13.80
C LYS A 69 21.68 -6.36 12.64
N SER A 70 20.44 -6.33 12.20
CA SER A 70 20.08 -7.08 10.98
C SER A 70 20.51 -6.30 9.73
N GLY A 71 21.72 -6.59 9.27
CA GLY A 71 22.34 -6.14 8.04
C GLY A 71 21.64 -6.65 6.77
N ALA A 72 20.32 -6.53 6.70
CA ALA A 72 19.61 -6.60 5.43
C ALA A 72 19.98 -5.33 4.66
N LYS A 73 20.66 -5.48 3.51
CA LYS A 73 21.00 -4.43 2.56
C LYS A 73 19.88 -3.37 2.57
N ARG A 74 20.19 -2.25 3.19
CA ARG A 74 19.38 -1.04 3.13
C ARG A 74 19.58 -0.54 1.70
N ASP A 75 18.59 -0.80 0.85
CA ASP A 75 18.47 0.01 -0.35
C ASP A 75 18.36 1.45 0.17
N SER A 76 19.34 2.25 -0.24
CA SER A 76 19.60 3.61 0.18
C SER A 76 18.49 4.55 -0.31
N ASP A 77 17.33 4.43 0.30
CA ASP A 77 16.28 5.43 0.19
C ASP A 77 15.96 5.87 1.61
N SER A 78 16.20 7.14 1.89
CA SER A 78 16.20 7.81 3.18
C SER A 78 14.93 7.53 4.01
N THR A 79 14.92 6.37 4.67
CA THR A 79 13.86 6.03 5.61
C THR A 79 14.14 6.74 6.92
N THR A 80 13.41 7.79 7.20
CA THR A 80 13.48 8.56 8.42
C THR A 80 13.28 7.65 9.65
N ALA A 81 14.01 7.85 10.74
CA ALA A 81 13.94 7.03 11.96
C ALA A 81 12.50 6.84 12.50
N GLY A 82 11.59 7.77 12.21
CA GLY A 82 10.17 7.67 12.50
C GLY A 82 9.43 6.59 11.69
N GLU A 83 9.84 6.33 10.45
CA GLU A 83 9.25 5.28 9.60
C GLU A 83 9.64 3.87 10.07
N LEU A 84 10.82 3.72 10.67
CA LEU A 84 11.27 2.46 11.27
C LEU A 84 10.42 2.06 12.49
N ARG A 85 9.83 3.01 13.18
CA ARG A 85 8.98 2.79 14.36
C ARG A 85 7.50 2.61 14.02
N ALA A 86 7.07 2.98 12.82
CA ALA A 86 5.68 2.86 12.41
C ALA A 86 5.30 1.41 12.07
N ALA A 87 4.07 1.02 12.42
CA ALA A 87 3.51 -0.26 12.01
C ALA A 87 3.44 -0.37 10.48
N ARG A 88 3.81 -1.54 9.92
CA ARG A 88 3.66 -1.84 8.50
C ARG A 88 2.50 -2.82 8.30
N ILE A 89 1.61 -2.52 7.36
CA ILE A 89 0.39 -3.28 7.16
C ILE A 89 0.31 -3.80 5.73
N GLY A 90 0.08 -5.10 5.59
CA GLY A 90 -0.14 -5.81 4.35
C GLY A 90 -1.53 -6.43 4.27
N PHE A 91 -2.00 -6.71 3.05
CA PHE A 91 -3.26 -7.39 2.81
C PHE A 91 -3.06 -8.54 1.83
N THR A 92 -3.45 -9.74 2.23
CA THR A 92 -3.48 -10.91 1.35
C THR A 92 -4.92 -11.23 0.97
N VAL A 93 -5.26 -10.99 -0.29
CA VAL A 93 -6.60 -11.27 -0.84
C VAL A 93 -6.48 -12.32 -1.91
N GLY A 94 -6.69 -13.58 -1.52
CA GLY A 94 -6.53 -14.75 -2.37
C GLY A 94 -7.60 -14.84 -3.47
N ARG A 95 -7.33 -15.68 -4.50
CA ARG A 95 -8.24 -15.90 -5.63
C ARG A 95 -9.59 -16.52 -5.21
N GLY A 96 -9.60 -17.33 -4.15
CA GLY A 96 -10.83 -17.94 -3.60
C GLY A 96 -11.88 -16.96 -3.07
N LEU A 97 -11.52 -15.68 -2.90
CA LEU A 97 -12.46 -14.63 -2.46
C LEU A 97 -13.32 -14.07 -3.60
N GLY A 98 -13.06 -14.48 -4.85
CA GLY A 98 -13.83 -14.07 -6.02
C GLY A 98 -13.00 -13.44 -7.13
N GLY A 99 -13.67 -12.88 -8.13
CA GLY A 99 -13.05 -12.21 -9.28
C GLY A 99 -12.26 -10.93 -8.87
N SER A 100 -11.54 -10.38 -9.83
CA SER A 100 -10.68 -9.19 -9.61
C SER A 100 -11.43 -8.00 -9.01
N VAL A 101 -12.65 -7.75 -9.48
CA VAL A 101 -13.50 -6.65 -9.00
C VAL A 101 -13.84 -6.84 -7.50
N GLN A 102 -14.27 -8.05 -7.12
CA GLN A 102 -14.60 -8.37 -5.74
C GLN A 102 -13.38 -8.25 -4.83
N ARG A 103 -12.23 -8.79 -5.25
CA ARG A 103 -10.97 -8.67 -4.50
C ARG A 103 -10.51 -7.22 -4.34
N ASN A 104 -10.68 -6.39 -5.37
CA ASN A 104 -10.36 -4.98 -5.28
C ASN A 104 -11.32 -4.25 -4.33
N ARG A 105 -12.61 -4.59 -4.33
CA ARG A 105 -13.59 -4.05 -3.37
C ARG A 105 -13.21 -4.40 -1.93
N ILE A 106 -12.84 -5.65 -1.66
CA ILE A 106 -12.33 -6.07 -0.34
C ILE A 106 -11.11 -5.25 0.05
N LYS A 107 -10.10 -5.14 -0.83
CA LYS A 107 -8.88 -4.37 -0.56
C LYS A 107 -9.18 -2.90 -0.23
N ARG A 108 -10.11 -2.27 -0.95
CA ARG A 108 -10.50 -0.87 -0.70
C ARG A 108 -11.16 -0.73 0.68
N ARG A 109 -12.12 -1.59 1.01
CA ARG A 109 -12.80 -1.59 2.32
C ARG A 109 -11.82 -1.79 3.47
N MET A 110 -10.92 -2.77 3.35
CA MET A 110 -9.90 -3.04 4.36
C MET A 110 -8.93 -1.88 4.54
N ARG A 111 -8.47 -1.25 3.44
CA ARG A 111 -7.58 -0.07 3.55
C ARG A 111 -8.24 1.09 4.25
N GLU A 112 -9.51 1.34 3.96
CA GLU A 112 -10.24 2.42 4.59
C GLU A 112 -10.49 2.15 6.07
N ALA A 113 -10.91 0.93 6.44
CA ALA A 113 -11.07 0.54 7.83
C ALA A 113 -9.76 0.68 8.62
N VAL A 114 -8.64 0.24 8.04
CA VAL A 114 -7.31 0.39 8.64
C VAL A 114 -6.92 1.86 8.77
N ARG A 115 -7.19 2.68 7.75
CA ARG A 115 -6.88 4.11 7.78
C ARG A 115 -7.55 4.82 8.95
N LEU A 116 -8.83 4.52 9.19
CA LEU A 116 -9.62 5.12 10.27
C LEU A 116 -9.17 4.69 11.67
N GLN A 117 -8.58 3.51 11.79
CA GLN A 117 -8.20 2.93 13.08
C GLN A 117 -6.67 2.97 13.33
N ARG A 118 -5.90 3.53 12.39
CA ARG A 118 -4.44 3.42 12.40
C ARG A 118 -3.78 4.00 13.65
N GLU A 119 -4.34 5.02 14.23
CA GLU A 119 -3.83 5.69 15.43
C GLU A 119 -3.82 4.77 16.66
N GLN A 120 -4.67 3.75 16.66
CA GLN A 120 -4.73 2.75 17.74
C GLN A 120 -3.54 1.77 17.70
N LEU A 121 -2.77 1.76 16.62
CA LEU A 121 -1.64 0.86 16.44
C LEU A 121 -0.31 1.63 16.59
N SER A 122 0.16 1.76 17.82
CA SER A 122 1.38 2.52 18.17
C SER A 122 2.67 1.71 18.14
N ALA A 123 2.59 0.41 17.92
CA ALA A 123 3.73 -0.49 18.03
C ALA A 123 4.52 -0.64 16.73
N SER A 124 5.83 -0.85 16.84
CA SER A 124 6.67 -1.34 15.74
C SER A 124 6.31 -2.78 15.40
N VAL A 125 5.30 -2.98 14.58
CA VAL A 125 4.76 -4.29 14.26
C VAL A 125 4.50 -4.42 12.76
N ASP A 126 4.75 -5.61 12.23
CA ASP A 126 4.34 -6.00 10.89
C ASP A 126 3.02 -6.77 10.99
N VAL A 127 2.00 -6.30 10.28
CA VAL A 127 0.66 -6.89 10.31
C VAL A 127 0.23 -7.30 8.92
N VAL A 128 -0.26 -8.53 8.77
CA VAL A 128 -0.86 -9.04 7.54
C VAL A 128 -2.31 -9.41 7.79
N PHE A 129 -3.22 -8.75 7.11
CA PHE A 129 -4.64 -9.07 7.16
C PHE A 129 -5.04 -10.01 6.03
N ASN A 130 -5.69 -11.10 6.41
CA ASN A 130 -6.38 -12.04 5.52
C ASN A 130 -7.89 -11.87 5.67
N PRO A 131 -8.55 -11.03 4.85
CA PRO A 131 -10.00 -10.87 4.89
C PRO A 131 -10.70 -12.14 4.40
N LYS A 132 -11.85 -12.43 4.98
CA LYS A 132 -12.75 -13.50 4.59
C LYS A 132 -13.80 -13.01 3.59
N LYS A 133 -14.48 -13.92 2.88
CA LYS A 133 -15.52 -13.58 1.89
C LYS A 133 -16.67 -12.76 2.53
N ALA A 134 -16.92 -12.97 3.81
CA ALA A 134 -17.93 -12.25 4.58
C ALA A 134 -17.73 -10.72 4.57
N VAL A 135 -16.50 -10.21 4.39
CA VAL A 135 -16.21 -8.76 4.26
C VAL A 135 -16.97 -8.11 3.11
N LEU A 136 -17.33 -8.84 2.04
CA LEU A 136 -18.10 -8.29 0.92
C LEU A 136 -19.54 -7.96 1.30
N LYS A 137 -20.15 -8.74 2.21
CA LYS A 137 -21.55 -8.64 2.61
C LYS A 137 -21.73 -7.86 3.90
N ALA A 138 -20.72 -7.82 4.76
CA ALA A 138 -20.77 -7.12 6.04
C ALA A 138 -20.90 -5.61 5.87
N ASP A 139 -21.50 -4.92 6.81
CA ASP A 139 -21.51 -3.47 6.85
C ASP A 139 -20.10 -2.91 7.09
N PHE A 140 -19.84 -1.70 6.60
CA PHE A 140 -18.53 -1.09 6.77
C PHE A 140 -18.19 -0.86 8.25
N SER A 141 -19.17 -0.52 9.06
CA SER A 141 -19.03 -0.36 10.51
C SER A 141 -18.58 -1.65 11.21
N GLU A 142 -19.08 -2.81 10.75
CA GLU A 142 -18.65 -4.12 11.26
C GLU A 142 -17.18 -4.40 10.89
N VAL A 143 -16.80 -4.11 9.65
CA VAL A 143 -15.39 -4.27 9.20
C VAL A 143 -14.47 -3.37 10.02
N SER A 144 -14.86 -2.12 10.25
CA SER A 144 -14.08 -1.16 11.03
C SER A 144 -13.93 -1.61 12.50
N ARG A 145 -15.00 -2.09 13.12
CA ARG A 145 -14.96 -2.63 14.49
C ARG A 145 -14.07 -3.86 14.60
N GLU A 146 -14.11 -4.73 13.60
CA GLU A 146 -13.27 -5.93 13.58
C GLU A 146 -11.79 -5.58 13.45
N VAL A 147 -11.44 -4.58 12.62
CA VAL A 147 -10.08 -4.06 12.52
C VAL A 147 -9.63 -3.43 13.83
N ALA A 148 -10.49 -2.65 14.50
CA ALA A 148 -10.18 -2.06 15.80
C ALA A 148 -9.89 -3.13 16.86
N ARG A 149 -10.71 -4.19 16.92
CA ARG A 149 -10.47 -5.34 17.84
C ARG A 149 -9.13 -6.02 17.54
N ALA A 150 -8.83 -6.24 16.25
CA ALA A 150 -7.55 -6.82 15.88
C ALA A 150 -6.38 -5.94 16.34
N PHE A 151 -6.47 -4.61 16.20
CA PHE A 151 -5.43 -3.69 16.66
C PHE A 151 -5.28 -3.70 18.19
N GLN A 152 -6.37 -3.77 18.95
CA GLN A 152 -6.30 -3.92 20.41
C GLN A 152 -5.54 -5.19 20.81
N VAL A 153 -5.88 -6.33 20.20
CA VAL A 153 -5.19 -7.61 20.47
C VAL A 153 -3.71 -7.53 20.08
N ILE A 154 -3.40 -6.92 18.93
CA ILE A 154 -2.02 -6.74 18.47
C ILE A 154 -1.23 -5.87 19.45
N THR A 155 -1.80 -4.76 19.90
CA THR A 155 -1.14 -3.85 20.85
C THR A 155 -0.87 -4.54 22.18
N LEU A 156 -1.82 -5.32 22.70
CA LEU A 156 -1.65 -6.08 23.95
C LEU A 156 -0.58 -7.18 23.84
N ASN A 157 -0.45 -7.80 22.67
CA ASN A 157 0.46 -8.94 22.47
C ASN A 157 1.80 -8.54 21.82
N SER A 158 1.92 -7.33 21.28
CA SER A 158 3.16 -6.86 20.62
C SER A 158 4.34 -6.76 21.58
N GLY A 159 4.11 -6.70 22.88
CA GLY A 159 5.13 -6.73 23.94
C GLY A 159 5.45 -8.14 24.47
N ARG A 160 4.68 -9.17 24.09
CA ARG A 160 4.96 -10.56 24.50
C ARG A 160 5.76 -11.25 23.42
N LYS A 161 6.96 -11.65 23.76
CA LYS A 161 7.79 -12.55 22.96
C LYS A 161 7.06 -13.90 22.82
N PRO A 162 7.07 -14.54 21.60
CA PRO A 162 6.50 -15.87 21.42
C PRO A 162 7.21 -16.91 22.27
#